data_6e996c8353d4ce7d2e7603c1f0b7eee7
#
_entry.id   6e996c8353d4ce7d2e7603c1f0b7eee7
#
_cell.length_a   1.000
_cell.length_b   1.000
_cell.length_c   1.000
_cell.angle_alpha   90.00
_cell.angle_beta   90.00
_cell.angle_gamma   90.00
#
_symmetry.space_group_name_H-M   'P 1'
#
loop_
_entity.id
_entity.type
_entity.pdbx_description
1 polymer ?
#
loop_
_entity_poly.entity_id
_entity_poly.type
_entity_poly.pdbx_seq_one_letter_code
_entity_poly.pdbx_strand_id
1 'polypeptide(L)'
;MSELKKFQEIIGYTFQNEQLLKQALTHSSYANEKHLKKLSDNERLEFLGDAVLEVVSSEFLFQNYPNLTEGQLTKFRASIVCEPTLAACTEMIQLGDYLFLGKGEDHTGGRTRKSILSDAMEAVIGAIYLDGGFANAKEFVLKFIMTDIEHKHLFYDSKTILQEVVQGEHEQLTYVLIGETGPDHDKTFEVGVLIGRKEISTGKGHTKKAAEQEAAYQALLVLEAQKQSKLGV
;
A
#
# COMPACT_ATOMS: atom_id res chain seq x y z
N MET A 1 -11.45 20.31 -20.10
CA MET A 1 -12.00 19.10 -19.44
C MET A 1 -11.90 19.35 -17.94
N SER A 2 -12.91 19.00 -17.11
CA SER A 2 -12.77 19.16 -15.66
C SER A 2 -11.74 18.15 -15.12
N GLU A 3 -11.05 18.49 -14.02
CA GLU A 3 -10.07 17.57 -13.40
C GLU A 3 -10.74 16.24 -13.00
N LEU A 4 -11.98 16.27 -12.50
CA LEU A 4 -12.72 15.04 -12.20
C LEU A 4 -12.97 14.16 -13.43
N LYS A 5 -13.19 14.75 -14.61
CA LYS A 5 -13.34 13.96 -15.85
C LYS A 5 -12.03 13.28 -16.26
N LYS A 6 -10.90 13.98 -16.11
CA LYS A 6 -9.59 13.37 -16.35
C LYS A 6 -9.34 12.19 -15.42
N PHE A 7 -9.64 12.34 -14.14
CA PHE A 7 -9.47 11.25 -13.18
C PHE A 7 -10.35 10.05 -13.53
N GLN A 8 -11.61 10.27 -13.93
CA GLN A 8 -12.50 9.20 -14.39
C GLN A 8 -11.94 8.44 -15.61
N GLU A 9 -11.27 9.14 -16.54
CA GLU A 9 -10.59 8.51 -17.68
C GLU A 9 -9.41 7.63 -17.23
N ILE A 10 -8.60 8.11 -16.25
CA ILE A 10 -7.47 7.36 -15.70
C ILE A 10 -7.94 6.07 -15.03
N ILE A 11 -8.95 6.15 -14.18
CA ILE A 11 -9.48 4.98 -13.47
C ILE A 11 -10.31 4.05 -14.37
N GLY A 12 -10.77 4.55 -15.53
CA GLY A 12 -11.60 3.79 -16.46
C GLY A 12 -13.04 3.59 -15.99
N TYR A 13 -13.53 4.44 -15.07
CA TYR A 13 -14.89 4.40 -14.55
C TYR A 13 -15.55 5.77 -14.62
N THR A 14 -16.73 5.84 -15.24
CA THR A 14 -17.51 7.07 -15.36
C THR A 14 -18.67 7.06 -14.36
N PHE A 15 -18.66 8.00 -13.43
CA PHE A 15 -19.68 8.12 -12.40
C PHE A 15 -21.01 8.63 -12.97
N GLN A 16 -22.10 7.98 -12.59
CA GLN A 16 -23.46 8.47 -12.81
C GLN A 16 -23.73 9.67 -11.89
N ASN A 17 -23.24 9.60 -10.63
CA ASN A 17 -23.30 10.67 -9.66
C ASN A 17 -21.87 11.18 -9.34
N GLU A 18 -21.40 12.18 -10.09
CA GLU A 18 -20.07 12.79 -9.92
C GLU A 18 -19.83 13.36 -8.50
N GLN A 19 -20.90 13.62 -7.72
CA GLN A 19 -20.76 14.08 -6.33
C GLN A 19 -20.15 13.03 -5.42
N LEU A 20 -20.35 11.73 -5.69
CA LEU A 20 -19.71 10.64 -4.94
C LEU A 20 -18.20 10.67 -5.15
N LEU A 21 -17.74 10.84 -6.39
CA LEU A 21 -16.31 10.98 -6.69
C LEU A 21 -15.74 12.24 -6.00
N LYS A 22 -16.41 13.36 -6.11
CA LYS A 22 -15.97 14.61 -5.47
C LYS A 22 -15.83 14.42 -3.95
N GLN A 23 -16.80 13.76 -3.33
CA GLN A 23 -16.76 13.47 -1.89
C GLN A 23 -15.59 12.52 -1.55
N ALA A 24 -15.36 11.46 -2.32
CA ALA A 24 -14.25 10.53 -2.12
C ALA A 24 -12.87 11.23 -2.18
N LEU A 25 -12.73 12.24 -2.99
CA LEU A 25 -11.51 13.04 -3.12
C LEU A 25 -11.44 14.22 -2.13
N THR A 26 -12.43 14.42 -1.27
CA THR A 26 -12.50 15.53 -0.31
C THR A 26 -12.01 15.09 1.07
N HIS A 27 -10.80 15.51 1.43
CA HIS A 27 -10.26 15.30 2.77
C HIS A 27 -10.94 16.22 3.81
N SER A 28 -11.00 15.78 5.06
CA SER A 28 -11.64 16.52 6.17
C SER A 28 -11.06 17.93 6.37
N SER A 29 -9.76 18.14 6.13
CA SER A 29 -9.13 19.47 6.19
C SER A 29 -9.75 20.47 5.21
N TYR A 30 -10.09 20.02 3.98
CA TYR A 30 -10.75 20.86 2.99
C TYR A 30 -12.21 21.16 3.38
N ALA A 31 -12.93 20.13 3.80
CA ALA A 31 -14.31 20.28 4.25
C ALA A 31 -14.44 21.31 5.39
N ASN A 32 -13.50 21.23 6.35
CA ASN A 32 -13.43 22.16 7.47
C ASN A 32 -13.06 23.60 7.02
N GLU A 33 -12.03 23.77 6.18
CA GLU A 33 -11.61 25.09 5.67
C GLU A 33 -12.71 25.76 4.85
N LYS A 34 -13.44 24.99 4.07
CA LYS A 34 -14.53 25.50 3.20
C LYS A 34 -15.88 25.56 3.91
N HIS A 35 -15.96 25.22 5.21
CA HIS A 35 -17.20 25.16 5.96
C HIS A 35 -18.31 24.37 5.25
N LEU A 36 -17.93 23.22 4.66
CA LEU A 36 -18.88 22.36 3.98
C LEU A 36 -19.89 21.76 4.97
N LYS A 37 -20.97 21.20 4.43
CA LYS A 37 -21.94 20.49 5.28
C LYS A 37 -21.25 19.35 6.02
N LYS A 38 -21.73 19.05 7.22
CA LYS A 38 -21.28 17.93 8.02
C LYS A 38 -21.31 16.63 7.17
N LEU A 39 -20.27 15.80 7.29
CA LEU A 39 -20.13 14.54 6.55
C LEU A 39 -19.97 14.70 5.02
N SER A 40 -19.39 15.82 4.57
CA SER A 40 -19.06 16.03 3.14
C SER A 40 -17.63 15.64 2.79
N ASP A 41 -16.85 15.14 3.75
CA ASP A 41 -15.54 14.54 3.58
C ASP A 41 -15.63 13.07 3.14
N ASN A 42 -14.48 12.46 2.97
CA ASN A 42 -14.36 11.08 2.49
C ASN A 42 -14.45 9.99 3.58
N GLU A 43 -14.39 10.32 4.86
CA GLU A 43 -14.27 9.34 5.96
C GLU A 43 -15.35 8.24 5.93
N ARG A 44 -16.59 8.58 5.57
CA ARG A 44 -17.67 7.59 5.48
C ARG A 44 -17.58 6.71 4.23
N LEU A 45 -17.02 7.22 3.14
CA LEU A 45 -16.77 6.44 1.95
C LEU A 45 -15.56 5.53 2.13
N GLU A 46 -14.52 5.99 2.82
CA GLU A 46 -13.39 5.20 3.29
C GLU A 46 -13.86 3.98 4.09
N PHE A 47 -14.65 4.19 5.16
CA PHE A 47 -15.21 3.11 5.97
C PHE A 47 -15.95 2.05 5.12
N LEU A 48 -16.73 2.48 4.12
CA LEU A 48 -17.44 1.56 3.24
C LEU A 48 -16.49 0.87 2.25
N GLY A 49 -15.54 1.62 1.72
CA GLY A 49 -14.56 1.13 0.75
C GLY A 49 -13.61 0.10 1.33
N ASP A 50 -13.15 0.28 2.59
CA ASP A 50 -12.40 -0.71 3.35
C ASP A 50 -13.15 -2.05 3.39
N ALA A 51 -14.42 -2.07 3.77
CA ALA A 51 -15.21 -3.28 3.81
C ALA A 51 -15.34 -3.96 2.43
N VAL A 52 -15.50 -3.19 1.34
CA VAL A 52 -15.53 -3.71 -0.03
C VAL A 52 -14.18 -4.28 -0.44
N LEU A 53 -13.10 -3.58 -0.14
CA LEU A 53 -11.72 -4.01 -0.41
C LEU A 53 -11.40 -5.32 0.32
N GLU A 54 -11.79 -5.44 1.59
CA GLU A 54 -11.65 -6.64 2.41
C GLU A 54 -12.37 -7.86 1.77
N VAL A 55 -13.59 -7.70 1.30
CA VAL A 55 -14.34 -8.78 0.65
C VAL A 55 -13.69 -9.19 -0.67
N VAL A 56 -13.33 -8.22 -1.53
CA VAL A 56 -12.74 -8.51 -2.85
C VAL A 56 -11.38 -9.19 -2.71
N SER A 57 -10.51 -8.68 -1.84
CA SER A 57 -9.19 -9.27 -1.61
C SER A 57 -9.27 -10.67 -0.99
N SER A 58 -10.22 -10.89 -0.06
CA SER A 58 -10.47 -12.21 0.53
C SER A 58 -10.94 -13.22 -0.51
N GLU A 59 -11.90 -12.84 -1.35
CA GLU A 59 -12.41 -13.70 -2.43
C GLU A 59 -11.28 -14.05 -3.42
N PHE A 60 -10.49 -13.06 -3.82
CA PHE A 60 -9.37 -13.26 -4.73
C PHE A 60 -8.35 -14.26 -4.15
N LEU A 61 -7.93 -14.04 -2.91
CA LEU A 61 -6.95 -14.91 -2.25
C LEU A 61 -7.50 -16.33 -2.05
N PHE A 62 -8.74 -16.48 -1.64
CA PHE A 62 -9.39 -17.77 -1.46
C PHE A 62 -9.42 -18.59 -2.76
N GLN A 63 -9.70 -17.94 -3.88
CA GLN A 63 -9.78 -18.60 -5.19
C GLN A 63 -8.40 -18.95 -5.77
N ASN A 64 -7.41 -18.07 -5.61
CA ASN A 64 -6.11 -18.22 -6.26
C ASN A 64 -5.05 -18.92 -5.41
N TYR A 65 -5.26 -19.04 -4.09
CA TYR A 65 -4.32 -19.67 -3.15
C TYR A 65 -4.97 -20.78 -2.32
N PRO A 66 -5.47 -21.85 -2.94
CA PRO A 66 -6.26 -22.90 -2.28
C PRO A 66 -5.47 -23.72 -1.27
N ASN A 67 -4.14 -23.66 -1.30
CA ASN A 67 -3.26 -24.40 -0.40
C ASN A 67 -2.86 -23.62 0.87
N LEU A 68 -3.24 -22.33 0.97
CA LEU A 68 -2.95 -21.54 2.15
C LEU A 68 -3.99 -21.76 3.25
N THR A 69 -3.53 -21.82 4.49
CA THR A 69 -4.38 -21.86 5.68
C THR A 69 -5.07 -20.51 5.89
N GLU A 70 -6.13 -20.47 6.70
CA GLU A 70 -6.84 -19.23 7.07
C GLU A 70 -5.87 -18.17 7.62
N GLY A 71 -4.98 -18.54 8.55
CA GLY A 71 -4.00 -17.61 9.11
C GLY A 71 -3.01 -17.05 8.08
N GLN A 72 -2.62 -17.85 7.07
CA GLN A 72 -1.77 -17.38 5.98
C GLN A 72 -2.53 -16.45 5.05
N LEU A 73 -3.78 -16.78 4.70
CA LEU A 73 -4.65 -15.91 3.89
C LEU A 73 -4.88 -14.56 4.58
N THR A 74 -5.10 -14.55 5.89
CA THR A 74 -5.29 -13.33 6.69
C THR A 74 -4.04 -12.45 6.68
N LYS A 75 -2.85 -13.03 6.87
CA LYS A 75 -1.58 -12.29 6.77
C LYS A 75 -1.34 -11.75 5.36
N PHE A 76 -1.60 -12.58 4.34
CA PHE A 76 -1.44 -12.19 2.95
C PHE A 76 -2.38 -11.01 2.61
N ARG A 77 -3.65 -11.09 2.98
CA ARG A 77 -4.58 -9.98 2.81
C ARG A 77 -4.07 -8.71 3.47
N ALA A 78 -3.68 -8.76 4.74
CA ALA A 78 -3.14 -7.61 5.45
C ALA A 78 -1.95 -6.97 4.73
N SER A 79 -1.12 -7.74 4.03
CA SER A 79 0.01 -7.20 3.25
C SER A 79 -0.42 -6.42 2.01
N ILE A 80 -1.58 -6.75 1.44
CA ILE A 80 -2.09 -6.12 0.22
C ILE A 80 -2.90 -4.86 0.54
N VAL A 81 -3.70 -4.91 1.63
CA VAL A 81 -4.64 -3.83 1.97
C VAL A 81 -4.07 -2.85 3.01
N CYS A 82 -2.82 -2.98 3.44
CA CYS A 82 -2.21 -2.05 4.38
C CYS A 82 -1.93 -0.67 3.77
N GLU A 83 -1.90 0.36 4.62
CA GLU A 83 -1.63 1.75 4.25
C GLU A 83 -0.47 1.92 3.25
N PRO A 84 0.76 1.38 3.50
CA PRO A 84 1.87 1.57 2.57
C PRO A 84 1.62 1.00 1.17
N THR A 85 0.95 -0.15 1.10
CA THR A 85 0.64 -0.83 -0.16
C THR A 85 -0.44 -0.07 -0.93
N LEU A 86 -1.53 0.33 -0.26
CA LEU A 86 -2.59 1.12 -0.89
C LEU A 86 -2.05 2.46 -1.38
N ALA A 87 -1.24 3.17 -0.57
CA ALA A 87 -0.62 4.41 -0.97
C ALA A 87 0.25 4.25 -2.24
N ALA A 88 1.04 3.18 -2.35
CA ALA A 88 1.81 2.89 -3.57
C ALA A 88 0.90 2.64 -4.79
N CYS A 89 -0.25 1.98 -4.60
CA CYS A 89 -1.21 1.78 -5.68
C CYS A 89 -1.79 3.10 -6.22
N THR A 90 -1.86 4.15 -5.40
CA THR A 90 -2.39 5.46 -5.81
C THR A 90 -1.53 6.17 -6.84
N GLU A 91 -0.23 5.83 -6.92
CA GLU A 91 0.70 6.43 -7.90
C GLU A 91 0.28 6.09 -9.33
N MET A 92 -0.20 4.87 -9.58
CA MET A 92 -0.65 4.45 -10.92
C MET A 92 -1.81 5.28 -11.46
N ILE A 93 -2.63 5.82 -10.57
CA ILE A 93 -3.81 6.63 -10.91
C ILE A 93 -3.61 8.11 -10.58
N GLN A 94 -2.42 8.52 -10.13
CA GLN A 94 -2.07 9.90 -9.79
C GLN A 94 -3.07 10.53 -8.80
N LEU A 95 -3.63 9.73 -7.87
CA LEU A 95 -4.75 10.12 -7.02
C LEU A 95 -4.44 11.38 -6.20
N GLY A 96 -3.21 11.53 -5.73
CA GLY A 96 -2.77 12.70 -4.95
C GLY A 96 -3.01 14.04 -5.64
N ASP A 97 -2.92 14.09 -6.98
CA ASP A 97 -3.10 15.31 -7.76
C ASP A 97 -4.57 15.77 -7.78
N TYR A 98 -5.49 14.86 -7.56
CA TYR A 98 -6.95 15.12 -7.62
C TYR A 98 -7.58 15.38 -6.25
N LEU A 99 -6.81 15.26 -5.14
CA LEU A 99 -7.33 15.48 -3.79
C LEU A 99 -7.70 16.95 -3.54
N PHE A 100 -8.84 17.15 -2.89
CA PHE A 100 -9.22 18.41 -2.30
C PHE A 100 -8.70 18.46 -0.86
N LEU A 101 -7.64 19.23 -0.64
CA LEU A 101 -6.98 19.42 0.66
C LEU A 101 -7.15 20.86 1.14
N GLY A 102 -7.25 21.05 2.45
CA GLY A 102 -7.11 22.38 3.05
C GLY A 102 -5.69 22.91 2.85
N LYS A 103 -5.51 24.23 2.78
CA LYS A 103 -4.22 24.86 2.48
C LYS A 103 -3.10 24.42 3.41
N GLY A 104 -3.39 24.27 4.71
CA GLY A 104 -2.41 23.81 5.70
C GLY A 104 -1.93 22.40 5.41
N GLU A 105 -2.85 21.49 5.12
CA GLU A 105 -2.56 20.09 4.80
C GLU A 105 -1.79 19.96 3.49
N ASP A 106 -2.22 20.70 2.46
CA ASP A 106 -1.56 20.73 1.15
C ASP A 106 -0.11 21.25 1.27
N HIS A 107 0.10 22.33 2.04
CA HIS A 107 1.42 22.92 2.25
C HIS A 107 2.38 22.00 3.01
N THR A 108 1.87 21.11 3.87
CA THR A 108 2.67 20.15 4.63
C THR A 108 2.85 18.79 3.93
N GLY A 109 2.59 18.72 2.62
CA GLY A 109 2.79 17.52 1.81
C GLY A 109 1.67 16.49 1.89
N GLY A 110 0.44 16.91 2.21
CA GLY A 110 -0.71 16.02 2.32
C GLY A 110 -0.98 15.20 1.06
N ARG A 111 -0.67 15.74 -0.15
CA ARG A 111 -0.85 15.03 -1.43
C ARG A 111 0.01 13.77 -1.60
N THR A 112 1.09 13.68 -0.85
CA THR A 112 2.02 12.53 -0.88
C THR A 112 2.03 11.75 0.42
N ARG A 113 1.20 12.16 1.40
CA ARG A 113 1.10 11.48 2.70
C ARG A 113 0.35 10.17 2.56
N LYS A 114 1.01 9.07 2.94
CA LYS A 114 0.52 7.70 2.73
C LYS A 114 -0.85 7.46 3.35
N SER A 115 -1.10 7.94 4.57
CA SER A 115 -2.41 7.78 5.22
C SER A 115 -3.53 8.49 4.44
N ILE A 116 -3.31 9.72 3.96
CA ILE A 116 -4.30 10.45 3.17
C ILE A 116 -4.57 9.76 1.83
N LEU A 117 -3.52 9.21 1.21
CA LEU A 117 -3.63 8.50 -0.07
C LEU A 117 -4.37 7.17 0.08
N SER A 118 -4.07 6.38 1.12
CA SER A 118 -4.77 5.11 1.39
C SER A 118 -6.23 5.33 1.69
N ASP A 119 -6.57 6.28 2.59
CA ASP A 119 -7.94 6.60 2.95
C ASP A 119 -8.75 7.06 1.73
N ALA A 120 -8.14 7.89 0.87
CA ALA A 120 -8.77 8.34 -0.37
C ALA A 120 -8.95 7.20 -1.39
N MET A 121 -8.03 6.24 -1.46
CA MET A 121 -8.17 5.05 -2.32
C MET A 121 -9.38 4.22 -1.89
N GLU A 122 -9.50 3.95 -0.60
CA GLU A 122 -10.66 3.26 -0.04
C GLU A 122 -11.95 4.05 -0.28
N ALA A 123 -11.93 5.38 -0.10
CA ALA A 123 -13.08 6.22 -0.37
C ALA A 123 -13.51 6.18 -1.85
N VAL A 124 -12.58 6.08 -2.81
CA VAL A 124 -12.89 5.90 -4.23
C VAL A 124 -13.55 4.55 -4.47
N ILE A 125 -13.08 3.48 -3.83
CA ILE A 125 -13.72 2.15 -3.89
C ILE A 125 -15.16 2.23 -3.37
N GLY A 126 -15.37 2.86 -2.22
CA GLY A 126 -16.70 3.05 -1.62
C GLY A 126 -17.64 3.88 -2.52
N ALA A 127 -17.10 4.92 -3.18
CA ALA A 127 -17.85 5.74 -4.12
C ALA A 127 -18.26 4.95 -5.38
N ILE A 128 -17.36 4.16 -5.97
CA ILE A 128 -17.68 3.28 -7.11
C ILE A 128 -18.72 2.23 -6.73
N TYR A 129 -18.60 1.66 -5.52
CA TYR A 129 -19.59 0.71 -5.02
C TYR A 129 -20.98 1.31 -4.91
N LEU A 130 -21.13 2.52 -4.38
CA LEU A 130 -22.42 3.19 -4.26
C LEU A 130 -23.01 3.62 -5.62
N ASP A 131 -22.16 4.01 -6.56
CA ASP A 131 -22.56 4.50 -7.87
C ASP A 131 -22.88 3.37 -8.85
N GLY A 132 -22.03 2.34 -8.91
CA GLY A 132 -22.08 1.27 -9.92
C GLY A 132 -22.22 -0.15 -9.38
N GLY A 133 -22.28 -0.32 -8.06
CA GLY A 133 -22.43 -1.62 -7.41
C GLY A 133 -21.13 -2.41 -7.28
N PHE A 134 -21.25 -3.59 -6.66
CA PHE A 134 -20.09 -4.44 -6.28
C PHE A 134 -19.23 -4.86 -7.47
N ALA A 135 -19.83 -5.16 -8.62
CA ALA A 135 -19.08 -5.64 -9.79
C ALA A 135 -18.06 -4.59 -10.29
N ASN A 136 -18.47 -3.31 -10.36
CA ASN A 136 -17.58 -2.22 -10.78
C ASN A 136 -16.49 -1.94 -9.73
N ALA A 137 -16.82 -1.97 -8.45
CA ALA A 137 -15.84 -1.81 -7.37
C ALA A 137 -14.82 -2.97 -7.37
N LYS A 138 -15.28 -4.20 -7.58
CA LYS A 138 -14.43 -5.39 -7.72
C LYS A 138 -13.48 -5.25 -8.91
N GLU A 139 -13.96 -4.84 -10.07
CA GLU A 139 -13.11 -4.61 -11.25
C GLU A 139 -12.02 -3.58 -10.96
N PHE A 140 -12.37 -2.46 -10.31
CA PHE A 140 -11.41 -1.43 -9.90
C PHE A 140 -10.34 -2.00 -8.96
N VAL A 141 -10.73 -2.72 -7.91
CA VAL A 141 -9.79 -3.33 -6.95
C VAL A 141 -8.86 -4.33 -7.64
N LEU A 142 -9.41 -5.20 -8.50
CA LEU A 142 -8.60 -6.18 -9.24
C LEU A 142 -7.60 -5.51 -10.17
N LYS A 143 -7.99 -4.43 -10.83
CA LYS A 143 -7.17 -3.71 -11.80
C LYS A 143 -6.03 -2.91 -11.17
N PHE A 144 -6.24 -2.27 -10.02
CA PHE A 144 -5.29 -1.33 -9.45
C PHE A 144 -4.64 -1.80 -8.15
N ILE A 145 -5.26 -2.72 -7.42
CA ILE A 145 -4.75 -3.16 -6.12
C ILE A 145 -4.27 -4.61 -6.16
N MET A 146 -5.01 -5.51 -6.83
CA MET A 146 -4.66 -6.94 -6.87
C MET A 146 -3.63 -7.28 -7.97
N THR A 147 -2.80 -6.32 -8.33
CA THR A 147 -1.66 -6.50 -9.24
C THR A 147 -0.38 -6.71 -8.45
N ASP A 148 0.54 -7.54 -8.98
CA ASP A 148 1.88 -7.76 -8.40
C ASP A 148 1.86 -8.14 -6.91
N ILE A 149 0.87 -8.95 -6.53
CA ILE A 149 0.59 -9.24 -5.11
C ILE A 149 1.66 -10.10 -4.46
N GLU A 150 2.36 -10.94 -5.21
CA GLU A 150 3.49 -11.73 -4.71
C GLU A 150 4.62 -10.82 -4.22
N HIS A 151 4.99 -9.79 -4.99
CA HIS A 151 5.99 -8.80 -4.56
C HIS A 151 5.52 -7.97 -3.36
N LYS A 152 4.25 -7.57 -3.34
CA LYS A 152 3.66 -6.85 -2.20
C LYS A 152 3.72 -7.69 -0.93
N HIS A 153 3.36 -8.97 -1.03
CA HIS A 153 3.44 -9.91 0.09
C HIS A 153 4.88 -10.14 0.52
N LEU A 154 5.78 -10.41 -0.43
CA LEU A 154 7.20 -10.61 -0.15
C LEU A 154 7.80 -9.39 0.56
N PHE A 155 7.46 -8.18 0.12
CA PHE A 155 7.93 -6.96 0.77
C PHE A 155 7.39 -6.83 2.20
N TYR A 156 6.09 -7.01 2.40
CA TYR A 156 5.44 -6.82 3.71
C TYR A 156 5.90 -7.84 4.75
N ASP A 157 6.03 -9.10 4.39
CA ASP A 157 6.39 -10.19 5.31
C ASP A 157 7.88 -10.61 5.20
N SER A 158 8.70 -9.78 4.54
CA SER A 158 10.09 -10.07 4.22
C SER A 158 10.92 -10.49 5.44
N LYS A 159 10.70 -9.86 6.61
CA LYS A 159 11.43 -10.23 7.84
C LYS A 159 11.09 -11.64 8.31
N THR A 160 9.80 -12.03 8.29
CA THR A 160 9.36 -13.37 8.68
C THR A 160 9.85 -14.40 7.67
N ILE A 161 9.67 -14.14 6.38
CA ILE A 161 10.09 -15.04 5.30
C ILE A 161 11.62 -15.26 5.36
N LEU A 162 12.38 -14.18 5.51
CA LEU A 162 13.85 -14.27 5.60
C LEU A 162 14.28 -15.06 6.83
N GLN A 163 13.62 -14.86 7.97
CA GLN A 163 13.87 -15.62 9.19
C GLN A 163 13.64 -17.12 8.98
N GLU A 164 12.54 -17.51 8.33
CA GLU A 164 12.22 -18.92 8.03
C GLU A 164 13.25 -19.52 7.06
N VAL A 165 13.64 -18.80 6.01
CA VAL A 165 14.65 -19.24 5.03
C VAL A 165 16.00 -19.49 5.72
N VAL A 166 16.47 -18.53 6.54
CA VAL A 166 17.77 -18.62 7.21
C VAL A 166 17.79 -19.69 8.29
N GLN A 167 16.69 -19.84 9.04
CA GLN A 167 16.55 -20.94 10.02
C GLN A 167 16.55 -22.31 9.35
N GLY A 168 15.93 -22.44 8.19
CA GLY A 168 15.94 -23.68 7.41
C GLY A 168 17.36 -24.11 6.97
N GLU A 169 18.28 -23.16 6.81
CA GLU A 169 19.70 -23.39 6.48
C GLU A 169 20.59 -23.53 7.75
N HIS A 170 19.99 -23.48 8.95
CA HIS A 170 20.69 -23.52 10.25
C HIS A 170 21.70 -22.36 10.45
N GLU A 171 21.46 -21.24 9.80
CA GLU A 171 22.27 -20.04 9.91
C GLU A 171 21.64 -19.01 10.87
N GLN A 172 22.44 -18.02 11.29
CA GLN A 172 21.98 -16.94 12.18
C GLN A 172 21.68 -15.68 11.37
N LEU A 173 20.47 -15.14 11.51
CA LEU A 173 20.06 -13.85 10.96
C LEU A 173 20.31 -12.74 11.96
N THR A 174 20.96 -11.66 11.52
CA THR A 174 21.24 -10.48 12.35
C THR A 174 20.96 -9.20 11.56
N TYR A 175 20.33 -8.22 12.21
CA TYR A 175 20.14 -6.87 11.68
C TYR A 175 21.07 -5.91 12.41
N VAL A 176 21.83 -5.13 11.66
CA VAL A 176 22.83 -4.20 12.21
C VAL A 176 22.52 -2.79 11.72
N LEU A 177 22.37 -1.85 12.65
CA LEU A 177 22.27 -0.43 12.30
C LEU A 177 23.63 0.05 11.77
N ILE A 178 23.67 0.44 10.50
CA ILE A 178 24.88 0.95 9.83
C ILE A 178 25.03 2.44 10.12
N GLY A 179 23.94 3.19 10.08
CA GLY A 179 23.95 4.62 10.31
C GLY A 179 22.59 5.26 10.37
N GLU A 180 22.59 6.53 10.76
CA GLU A 180 21.40 7.40 10.70
C GLU A 180 21.81 8.76 10.13
N THR A 181 20.97 9.34 9.28
CA THR A 181 21.18 10.61 8.60
C THR A 181 19.92 11.45 8.63
N GLY A 182 20.05 12.76 8.44
CA GLY A 182 18.92 13.70 8.44
C GLY A 182 18.64 14.34 9.79
N PRO A 183 17.81 15.40 9.82
CA PRO A 183 17.38 16.08 11.04
C PRO A 183 16.43 15.21 11.86
N ASP A 184 16.26 15.52 13.16
CA ASP A 184 15.46 14.71 14.08
C ASP A 184 14.00 14.44 13.64
N HIS A 185 13.43 15.37 12.90
CA HIS A 185 12.05 15.27 12.38
C HIS A 185 11.96 14.55 11.03
N ASP A 186 13.09 14.23 10.39
CA ASP A 186 13.16 13.53 9.11
C ASP A 186 14.41 12.64 9.05
N LYS A 187 14.58 11.79 10.06
CA LYS A 187 15.68 10.83 10.14
C LYS A 187 15.49 9.69 9.15
N THR A 188 16.58 9.32 8.50
CA THR A 188 16.69 8.10 7.69
C THR A 188 17.69 7.16 8.36
N PHE A 189 17.23 5.94 8.63
CA PHE A 189 18.03 4.85 9.19
C PHE A 189 18.51 3.96 8.05
N GLU A 190 19.75 3.47 8.17
CA GLU A 190 20.33 2.47 7.28
C GLU A 190 20.67 1.21 8.09
N VAL A 191 20.14 0.06 7.66
CA VAL A 191 20.29 -1.22 8.34
C VAL A 191 20.86 -2.25 7.38
N GLY A 192 21.83 -3.04 7.85
CA GLY A 192 22.39 -4.19 7.15
C GLY A 192 21.79 -5.50 7.64
N VAL A 193 21.61 -6.44 6.72
CA VAL A 193 21.26 -7.84 7.00
C VAL A 193 22.50 -8.72 6.88
N LEU A 194 22.80 -9.45 7.95
CA LEU A 194 23.84 -10.45 7.97
C LEU A 194 23.25 -11.85 8.12
N ILE A 195 23.75 -12.80 7.32
CA ILE A 195 23.52 -14.23 7.50
C ILE A 195 24.87 -14.85 7.91
N GLY A 196 24.91 -15.37 9.12
CA GLY A 196 26.16 -15.72 9.77
C GLY A 196 27.06 -14.49 9.94
N ARG A 197 28.20 -14.46 9.21
CA ARG A 197 29.15 -13.33 9.23
C ARG A 197 29.15 -12.53 7.92
N LYS A 198 28.32 -12.91 6.95
CA LYS A 198 28.29 -12.29 5.63
C LYS A 198 27.15 -11.28 5.55
N GLU A 199 27.48 -10.05 5.18
CA GLU A 199 26.49 -9.04 4.79
C GLU A 199 25.86 -9.42 3.46
N ILE A 200 24.53 -9.47 3.40
CA ILE A 200 23.76 -9.87 2.23
C ILE A 200 23.15 -8.66 1.53
N SER A 201 22.64 -7.71 2.30
CA SER A 201 21.92 -6.56 1.78
C SER A 201 21.92 -5.40 2.79
N THR A 202 21.50 -4.22 2.32
CA THR A 202 21.18 -3.07 3.16
C THR A 202 19.81 -2.52 2.80
N GLY A 203 19.19 -1.78 3.74
CA GLY A 203 17.93 -1.10 3.51
C GLY A 203 17.85 0.23 4.25
N LYS A 204 17.06 1.16 3.71
CA LYS A 204 16.86 2.49 4.29
C LYS A 204 15.39 2.74 4.61
N GLY A 205 15.12 3.53 5.66
CA GLY A 205 13.76 3.88 6.03
C GLY A 205 13.71 4.98 7.09
N HIS A 206 12.58 5.65 7.20
CA HIS A 206 12.37 6.71 8.21
C HIS A 206 12.22 6.18 9.64
N THR A 207 12.13 4.87 9.81
CA THR A 207 12.21 4.19 11.12
C THR A 207 13.16 3.01 11.02
N LYS A 208 13.75 2.58 12.14
CA LYS A 208 14.59 1.36 12.17
C LYS A 208 13.83 0.15 11.63
N LYS A 209 12.54 0.00 12.01
CA LYS A 209 11.68 -1.10 11.53
C LYS A 209 11.49 -1.06 10.01
N ALA A 210 11.28 0.12 9.42
CA ALA A 210 11.15 0.26 7.97
C ALA A 210 12.47 -0.06 7.24
N ALA A 211 13.62 0.37 7.79
CA ALA A 211 14.93 0.05 7.24
C ALA A 211 15.26 -1.45 7.32
N GLU A 212 14.90 -2.12 8.43
CA GLU A 212 15.03 -3.58 8.58
C GLU A 212 14.14 -4.33 7.59
N GLN A 213 12.91 -3.86 7.37
CA GLN A 213 11.96 -4.44 6.41
C GLN A 213 12.52 -4.37 4.98
N GLU A 214 12.98 -3.20 4.58
CA GLU A 214 13.63 -2.98 3.28
C GLU A 214 14.88 -3.85 3.12
N ALA A 215 15.75 -3.90 4.13
CA ALA A 215 16.95 -4.74 4.11
C ALA A 215 16.61 -6.23 3.98
N ALA A 216 15.58 -6.71 4.69
CA ALA A 216 15.12 -8.09 4.58
C ALA A 216 14.58 -8.42 3.18
N TYR A 217 13.81 -7.50 2.58
CA TYR A 217 13.31 -7.66 1.22
C TYR A 217 14.44 -7.77 0.20
N GLN A 218 15.42 -6.86 0.27
CA GLN A 218 16.60 -6.90 -0.60
C GLN A 218 17.41 -8.18 -0.41
N ALA A 219 17.52 -8.69 0.83
CA ALA A 219 18.18 -9.97 1.10
C ALA A 219 17.47 -11.15 0.41
N LEU A 220 16.14 -11.20 0.46
CA LEU A 220 15.36 -12.24 -0.24
C LEU A 220 15.59 -12.22 -1.74
N LEU A 221 15.57 -11.04 -2.37
CA LEU A 221 15.85 -10.91 -3.80
C LEU A 221 17.26 -11.41 -4.17
N VAL A 222 18.27 -11.09 -3.35
CA VAL A 222 19.64 -11.57 -3.55
C VAL A 222 19.72 -13.10 -3.43
N LEU A 223 19.05 -13.69 -2.42
CA LEU A 223 19.03 -15.14 -2.23
C LEU A 223 18.32 -15.87 -3.37
N GLU A 224 17.22 -15.33 -3.88
CA GLU A 224 16.51 -15.88 -5.04
C GLU A 224 17.38 -15.85 -6.30
N ALA A 225 18.04 -14.72 -6.60
CA ALA A 225 18.95 -14.62 -7.73
C ALA A 225 20.12 -15.63 -7.65
N GLN A 226 20.66 -15.86 -6.43
CA GLN A 226 21.71 -16.86 -6.21
C GLN A 226 21.22 -18.29 -6.39
N LYS A 227 19.96 -18.61 -6.03
CA LYS A 227 19.37 -19.93 -6.29
C LYS A 227 19.17 -20.18 -7.78
N GLN A 228 18.67 -19.19 -8.52
CA GLN A 228 18.48 -19.30 -9.97
C GLN A 228 19.82 -19.51 -10.71
N SER A 229 20.86 -18.77 -10.34
CA SER A 229 22.19 -18.92 -10.96
C SER A 229 22.85 -20.28 -10.65
N LYS A 230 22.54 -20.93 -9.53
CA LYS A 230 23.01 -22.29 -9.20
C LYS A 230 22.26 -23.40 -9.93
N LEU A 231 21.03 -23.12 -10.37
CA LEU A 231 20.19 -24.08 -11.11
C LEU A 231 20.42 -24.03 -12.62
N GLY A 232 21.29 -23.13 -13.14
CA GLY A 232 21.71 -23.09 -14.53
C GLY A 232 20.64 -22.61 -15.51
N VAL A 233 19.70 -21.78 -15.07
CA VAL A 233 18.72 -21.11 -15.94
C VAL A 233 19.15 -19.67 -16.13
#